data_5f017b9ea78b21c8d3b925d5c6cc89f7
#
_entry.id   5f017b9ea78b21c8d3b925d5c6cc89f7
#
_cell.length_a   1.000
_cell.length_b   1.000
_cell.length_c   1.000
_cell.angle_alpha   90.00
_cell.angle_beta   90.00
_cell.angle_gamma   90.00
#
_symmetry.space_group_name_H-M   'P 1'
#
loop_
_entity.id
_entity.type
_entity.pdbx_description
1 polymer ?
#
loop_
_entity_poly.entity_id
_entity_poly.type
_entity_poly.pdbx_seq_one_letter_code
_entity_poly.pdbx_strand_id
1 'polypeptide(L)'
;MEQKYDVIIVGAGPAGIFTALEMLRRGSNKKILIVEKGSAIEHRRCPKHKTQQCVNCKPYCHITTGFSGAGAFSDGKLSLSSDVGGDLPRLIGDDLVQETIHYTDAIYLEFGADEHVEGVSNPDEVKEIRKRAIQAGLKLVDCPIRHLGTEKAQDIYYAIEQHLLDGGVEILFGFECTNLIIEDGICRGAYIAKRDDKRTVYADHVVVATGRRGAEWLESLCSEHGIAHQPGTVDIGVRVEVRNEVMETVNKVLYESKLIGYPQPFKNKVRTFCQNPGGFVSQENYDNDLAVVNGHSYKEIKSNNTNLAILVSHNFNTPFNQPIAYAQKVGELSNMLGAGHILVQRFGDILDGKRTWPKELAQSNIKPTLPDAVAGDITAAIPYRAMTNIISFIQALDHVVPGFASTETLLYSPELKFYSNRVTMDEDFNTSVEGLHCLGDSSGWTRGLMMASVMGVLMGRKLV
;
A
#
# COMPACT_ATOMS: atom_id res chain seq x y z
N MET A 1 -12.01 -34.62 16.20
CA MET A 1 -13.32 -33.95 16.26
C MET A 1 -13.26 -32.80 15.27
N GLU A 2 -14.21 -32.74 14.36
CA GLU A 2 -14.34 -31.60 13.44
C GLU A 2 -14.75 -30.38 14.26
N GLN A 3 -13.95 -29.32 14.18
CA GLN A 3 -14.23 -28.06 14.87
C GLN A 3 -15.13 -27.20 13.96
N LYS A 4 -16.33 -26.86 14.45
CA LYS A 4 -17.26 -25.98 13.73
C LYS A 4 -17.31 -24.59 14.39
N TYR A 5 -17.21 -23.56 13.55
CA TYR A 5 -17.35 -22.15 13.88
C TYR A 5 -18.51 -21.55 13.08
N ASP A 6 -18.94 -20.36 13.44
CA ASP A 6 -19.86 -19.58 12.60
C ASP A 6 -19.07 -18.79 11.57
N VAL A 7 -17.91 -18.25 11.96
CA VAL A 7 -17.03 -17.45 11.12
C VAL A 7 -15.58 -17.87 11.28
N ILE A 8 -14.90 -18.14 10.17
CA ILE A 8 -13.45 -18.28 10.10
C ILE A 8 -12.88 -17.06 9.38
N ILE A 9 -11.88 -16.41 10.00
CA ILE A 9 -11.15 -15.28 9.44
C ILE A 9 -9.71 -15.73 9.17
N VAL A 10 -9.29 -15.71 7.92
CA VAL A 10 -7.94 -16.07 7.49
C VAL A 10 -7.09 -14.82 7.39
N GLY A 11 -6.19 -14.63 8.34
CA GLY A 11 -5.29 -13.49 8.47
C GLY A 11 -5.71 -12.51 9.58
N ALA A 12 -4.78 -12.24 10.50
CA ALA A 12 -4.91 -11.28 11.58
C ALA A 12 -4.30 -9.91 11.22
N GLY A 13 -4.50 -9.44 10.00
CA GLY A 13 -4.24 -8.06 9.59
C GLY A 13 -5.43 -7.14 9.94
N PRO A 14 -5.34 -5.82 9.68
CA PRO A 14 -6.39 -4.86 10.05
C PRO A 14 -7.79 -5.27 9.59
N ALA A 15 -7.97 -5.77 8.37
CA ALA A 15 -9.28 -6.21 7.88
C ALA A 15 -9.86 -7.34 8.71
N GLY A 16 -9.07 -8.39 8.98
CA GLY A 16 -9.55 -9.53 9.79
C GLY A 16 -9.81 -9.15 11.24
N ILE A 17 -8.91 -8.39 11.85
CA ILE A 17 -9.03 -7.89 13.23
C ILE A 17 -10.32 -7.08 13.39
N PHE A 18 -10.54 -6.08 12.52
CA PHE A 18 -11.70 -5.19 12.63
C PHE A 18 -13.02 -5.90 12.27
N THR A 19 -12.98 -6.99 11.49
CA THR A 19 -14.16 -7.85 11.32
C THR A 19 -14.57 -8.47 12.64
N ALA A 20 -13.66 -9.16 13.35
CA ALA A 20 -13.95 -9.78 14.62
C ALA A 20 -14.30 -8.74 15.71
N LEU A 21 -13.55 -7.62 15.76
CA LEU A 21 -13.76 -6.55 16.73
C LEU A 21 -15.15 -5.93 16.61
N GLU A 22 -15.59 -5.63 15.38
CA GLU A 22 -16.93 -5.06 15.16
C GLU A 22 -18.04 -6.05 15.49
N MET A 23 -17.87 -7.34 15.21
CA MET A 23 -18.83 -8.37 15.64
C MET A 23 -18.99 -8.38 17.16
N LEU A 24 -17.87 -8.35 17.92
CA LEU A 24 -17.93 -8.28 19.38
C LEU A 24 -18.62 -6.99 19.87
N ARG A 25 -18.24 -5.84 19.32
CA ARG A 25 -18.81 -4.52 19.66
C ARG A 25 -20.32 -4.47 19.47
N ARG A 26 -20.84 -5.25 18.53
CA ARG A 26 -22.28 -5.38 18.26
C ARG A 26 -22.96 -6.50 19.04
N GLY A 27 -22.24 -7.13 19.95
CA GLY A 27 -22.77 -8.17 20.83
C GLY A 27 -23.08 -9.49 20.13
N SER A 28 -22.36 -9.81 19.06
CA SER A 28 -22.52 -11.09 18.38
C SER A 28 -22.16 -12.25 19.29
N ASN A 29 -23.00 -13.28 19.31
CA ASN A 29 -22.76 -14.53 20.03
C ASN A 29 -22.13 -15.61 19.14
N LYS A 30 -21.74 -15.27 17.91
CA LYS A 30 -21.14 -16.18 16.94
C LYS A 30 -19.75 -16.64 17.39
N LYS A 31 -19.46 -17.91 17.15
CA LYS A 31 -18.15 -18.50 17.41
C LYS A 31 -17.18 -18.12 16.28
N ILE A 32 -16.18 -17.31 16.62
CA ILE A 32 -15.22 -16.73 15.67
C ILE A 32 -13.86 -17.38 15.85
N LEU A 33 -13.27 -17.83 14.74
CA LEU A 33 -11.88 -18.28 14.66
C LEU A 33 -11.08 -17.35 13.76
N ILE A 34 -9.94 -16.84 14.26
CA ILE A 34 -8.91 -16.19 13.45
C ILE A 34 -7.74 -17.16 13.24
N VAL A 35 -7.36 -17.39 11.99
CA VAL A 35 -6.20 -18.20 11.61
C VAL A 35 -5.10 -17.28 11.15
N GLU A 36 -3.96 -17.24 11.87
CA GLU A 36 -2.82 -16.39 11.56
C GLU A 36 -1.54 -17.22 11.47
N LYS A 37 -0.85 -17.13 10.33
CA LYS A 37 0.39 -17.90 10.11
C LYS A 37 1.58 -17.39 10.90
N GLY A 38 1.56 -16.14 11.34
CA GLY A 38 2.58 -15.54 12.18
C GLY A 38 2.28 -15.68 13.67
N SER A 39 2.97 -14.86 14.47
CA SER A 39 2.91 -14.89 15.93
C SER A 39 2.00 -13.80 16.49
N ALA A 40 1.59 -13.96 17.73
CA ALA A 40 1.01 -12.92 18.58
C ALA A 40 1.94 -11.71 18.64
N ILE A 41 1.38 -10.53 18.94
CA ILE A 41 2.13 -9.28 18.80
C ILE A 41 3.37 -9.19 19.69
N GLU A 42 3.29 -9.67 20.92
CA GLU A 42 4.40 -9.65 21.87
C GLU A 42 5.57 -10.55 21.48
N HIS A 43 5.35 -11.49 20.58
CA HIS A 43 6.38 -12.42 20.08
C HIS A 43 6.99 -11.98 18.75
N ARG A 44 6.53 -10.88 18.18
CA ARG A 44 7.02 -10.34 16.92
C ARG A 44 8.23 -9.42 17.14
N ARG A 45 9.40 -9.80 16.64
CA ARG A 45 10.62 -9.00 16.78
C ARG A 45 11.46 -9.10 15.51
N CYS A 46 11.96 -7.95 15.03
CA CYS A 46 12.88 -7.92 13.90
C CYS A 46 14.33 -8.10 14.37
N PRO A 47 15.04 -9.12 13.90
CA PRO A 47 16.46 -9.31 14.23
C PRO A 47 17.36 -8.14 13.80
N LYS A 48 16.94 -7.34 12.80
CA LYS A 48 17.70 -6.18 12.30
C LYS A 48 18.08 -5.19 13.40
N HIS A 49 17.29 -5.07 14.47
CA HIS A 49 17.65 -4.22 15.62
C HIS A 49 18.97 -4.65 16.31
N LYS A 50 19.31 -5.95 16.23
CA LYS A 50 20.56 -6.50 16.79
C LYS A 50 21.64 -6.67 15.73
N THR A 51 21.27 -7.11 14.54
CA THR A 51 22.21 -7.48 13.47
C THR A 51 22.59 -6.30 12.57
N GLN A 52 21.90 -5.15 12.69
CA GLN A 52 22.03 -3.95 11.83
C GLN A 52 21.68 -4.23 10.34
N GLN A 53 21.44 -5.48 9.97
CA GLN A 53 21.11 -5.91 8.61
C GLN A 53 19.88 -6.82 8.62
N CYS A 54 19.10 -6.79 7.52
CA CYS A 54 18.00 -7.73 7.34
C CYS A 54 18.55 -9.15 7.12
N VAL A 55 18.10 -10.10 7.94
CA VAL A 55 18.52 -11.52 7.89
C VAL A 55 17.58 -12.39 7.05
N ASN A 56 16.64 -11.79 6.32
CA ASN A 56 15.64 -12.49 5.49
C ASN A 56 14.97 -13.66 6.23
N CYS A 57 14.27 -13.35 7.33
CA CYS A 57 13.67 -14.34 8.22
C CYS A 57 12.85 -15.40 7.49
N LYS A 58 13.04 -16.67 7.87
CA LYS A 58 12.27 -17.82 7.37
C LYS A 58 11.41 -18.40 8.50
N PRO A 59 10.23 -18.95 8.24
CA PRO A 59 9.53 -19.06 6.92
C PRO A 59 8.86 -17.75 6.48
N TYR A 60 8.75 -16.73 7.33
CA TYR A 60 8.13 -15.43 7.02
C TYR A 60 8.83 -14.28 7.74
N CYS A 61 8.62 -13.07 7.24
CA CYS A 61 9.12 -11.83 7.85
C CYS A 61 8.29 -11.48 9.10
N HIS A 62 8.92 -11.35 10.26
CA HIS A 62 8.27 -11.03 11.53
C HIS A 62 7.65 -9.61 11.57
N ILE A 63 8.07 -8.69 10.68
CA ILE A 63 7.48 -7.34 10.59
C ILE A 63 6.16 -7.34 9.83
N THR A 64 6.05 -8.18 8.79
CA THR A 64 4.91 -8.14 7.87
C THR A 64 3.86 -9.21 8.14
N THR A 65 4.18 -10.22 8.97
CA THR A 65 3.36 -11.40 9.22
C THR A 65 3.20 -11.63 10.71
N GLY A 66 1.98 -11.89 11.15
CA GLY A 66 1.56 -12.01 12.55
C GLY A 66 0.42 -11.06 12.87
N PHE A 67 -0.04 -11.05 14.13
CA PHE A 67 -1.14 -10.18 14.56
C PHE A 67 -0.86 -8.71 14.21
N SER A 68 -1.82 -8.00 13.69
CA SER A 68 -1.76 -6.67 13.07
C SER A 68 -1.17 -6.61 11.65
N GLY A 69 -0.69 -7.72 11.07
CA GLY A 69 0.02 -7.67 9.79
C GLY A 69 1.23 -6.73 9.83
N ALA A 70 1.39 -5.84 8.85
CA ALA A 70 2.42 -4.80 8.85
C ALA A 70 2.07 -3.59 9.73
N GLY A 71 0.84 -3.49 10.25
CA GLY A 71 0.30 -2.31 10.93
C GLY A 71 1.11 -1.85 12.13
N ALA A 72 1.41 -2.76 13.06
CA ALA A 72 2.13 -2.44 14.30
C ALA A 72 3.63 -2.16 14.12
N PHE A 73 4.19 -2.44 12.95
CA PHE A 73 5.64 -2.30 12.67
C PHE A 73 5.93 -1.31 11.55
N SER A 74 4.93 -0.57 11.10
CA SER A 74 5.06 0.58 10.20
C SER A 74 4.99 1.89 11.00
N ASP A 75 5.08 3.02 10.33
CA ASP A 75 4.82 4.33 10.92
C ASP A 75 3.33 4.54 11.30
N GLY A 76 2.48 3.57 11.01
CA GLY A 76 1.08 3.54 11.46
C GLY A 76 0.25 4.69 10.88
N LYS A 77 0.41 5.01 9.59
CA LYS A 77 -0.39 6.06 8.93
C LYS A 77 -1.84 5.62 8.73
N LEU A 78 -2.74 6.35 9.33
CA LEU A 78 -4.19 6.25 9.10
C LEU A 78 -4.63 7.43 8.24
N SER A 79 -4.94 7.18 6.98
CA SER A 79 -5.50 8.20 6.07
C SER A 79 -6.99 8.35 6.35
N LEU A 80 -7.43 9.57 6.72
CA LEU A 80 -8.81 9.86 7.13
C LEU A 80 -9.68 10.37 5.98
N SER A 81 -9.42 9.89 4.77
CA SER A 81 -10.13 10.31 3.55
C SER A 81 -10.46 9.11 2.66
N SER A 82 -11.69 9.06 2.13
CA SER A 82 -12.14 8.05 1.18
C SER A 82 -11.41 8.11 -0.18
N ASP A 83 -10.86 9.25 -0.52
CA ASP A 83 -10.02 9.45 -1.71
C ASP A 83 -8.66 8.70 -1.64
N VAL A 84 -8.32 8.12 -0.48
CA VAL A 84 -7.01 7.50 -0.21
C VAL A 84 -7.17 6.09 0.31
N GLY A 85 -6.42 5.16 -0.26
CA GLY A 85 -6.36 3.80 0.30
C GLY A 85 -7.11 2.75 -0.50
N GLY A 86 -7.28 2.93 -1.78
CA GLY A 86 -7.84 1.92 -2.69
C GLY A 86 -9.09 2.37 -3.42
N ASP A 87 -9.85 1.42 -3.91
CA ASP A 87 -11.03 1.64 -4.74
C ASP A 87 -12.34 1.21 -4.04
N LEU A 88 -12.31 1.03 -2.73
CA LEU A 88 -13.49 0.64 -1.94
C LEU A 88 -14.70 1.56 -2.16
N PRO A 89 -14.52 2.90 -2.28
CA PRO A 89 -15.64 3.81 -2.59
C PRO A 89 -16.36 3.50 -3.90
N ARG A 90 -15.67 2.89 -4.87
CA ARG A 90 -16.31 2.48 -6.15
C ARG A 90 -17.24 1.28 -5.98
N LEU A 91 -17.06 0.49 -4.93
CA LEU A 91 -17.89 -0.69 -4.65
C LEU A 91 -19.12 -0.32 -3.82
N ILE A 92 -18.95 0.53 -2.80
CA ILE A 92 -20.00 0.77 -1.78
C ILE A 92 -20.39 2.24 -1.59
N GLY A 93 -19.79 3.16 -2.35
CA GLY A 93 -20.06 4.61 -2.28
C GLY A 93 -19.12 5.37 -1.34
N ASP A 94 -18.85 6.63 -1.68
CA ASP A 94 -17.93 7.51 -0.93
C ASP A 94 -18.45 7.84 0.47
N ASP A 95 -19.75 8.17 0.59
CA ASP A 95 -20.34 8.62 1.85
C ASP A 95 -20.26 7.53 2.93
N LEU A 96 -20.60 6.29 2.59
CA LEU A 96 -20.52 5.16 3.52
C LEU A 96 -19.08 4.86 3.94
N VAL A 97 -18.14 4.95 2.99
CA VAL A 97 -16.71 4.78 3.31
C VAL A 97 -16.22 5.87 4.23
N GLN A 98 -16.56 7.15 3.95
CA GLN A 98 -16.11 8.28 4.77
C GLN A 98 -16.71 8.22 6.18
N GLU A 99 -17.99 7.90 6.33
CA GLU A 99 -18.63 7.68 7.63
C GLU A 99 -17.92 6.56 8.42
N THR A 100 -17.63 5.45 7.74
CA THR A 100 -16.97 4.30 8.37
C THR A 100 -15.50 4.60 8.72
N ILE A 101 -14.82 5.46 7.95
CA ILE A 101 -13.47 5.96 8.33
C ILE A 101 -13.54 6.68 9.68
N HIS A 102 -14.49 7.60 9.87
CA HIS A 102 -14.65 8.32 11.15
C HIS A 102 -14.96 7.36 12.31
N TYR A 103 -15.82 6.40 12.08
CA TYR A 103 -16.13 5.37 13.07
C TYR A 103 -14.89 4.52 13.42
N THR A 104 -14.15 4.10 12.41
CA THR A 104 -12.93 3.29 12.59
C THR A 104 -11.82 4.09 13.29
N ASP A 105 -11.69 5.37 12.96
CA ASP A 105 -10.74 6.28 13.62
C ASP A 105 -11.07 6.44 15.12
N ALA A 106 -12.36 6.55 15.46
CA ALA A 106 -12.81 6.58 16.85
C ALA A 106 -12.42 5.29 17.61
N ILE A 107 -12.49 4.13 16.97
CA ILE A 107 -12.00 2.87 17.58
C ILE A 107 -10.50 2.94 17.86
N TYR A 108 -9.68 3.42 16.92
CA TYR A 108 -8.25 3.57 17.16
C TYR A 108 -7.96 4.54 18.32
N LEU A 109 -8.74 5.62 18.46
CA LEU A 109 -8.64 6.56 19.59
C LEU A 109 -9.00 5.88 20.92
N GLU A 110 -10.06 5.07 20.97
CA GLU A 110 -10.45 4.29 22.16
C GLU A 110 -9.32 3.36 22.64
N PHE A 111 -8.55 2.78 21.69
CA PHE A 111 -7.39 1.93 22.00
C PHE A 111 -6.09 2.72 22.19
N GLY A 112 -6.14 4.05 22.28
CA GLY A 112 -5.03 4.91 22.70
C GLY A 112 -4.26 5.58 21.56
N ALA A 113 -4.81 5.68 20.34
CA ALA A 113 -4.21 6.51 19.30
C ALA A 113 -4.14 7.99 19.71
N ASP A 114 -3.20 8.74 19.12
CA ASP A 114 -3.04 10.17 19.39
C ASP A 114 -4.16 10.96 18.68
N GLU A 115 -4.67 12.01 19.35
CA GLU A 115 -5.70 12.87 18.76
C GLU A 115 -5.18 13.75 17.63
N HIS A 116 -3.86 13.95 17.55
CA HIS A 116 -3.26 14.81 16.54
C HIS A 116 -3.46 14.27 15.11
N VAL A 117 -3.88 15.16 14.22
CA VAL A 117 -4.08 14.88 12.79
C VAL A 117 -3.23 15.87 11.98
N GLU A 118 -2.37 15.32 11.14
CA GLU A 118 -1.57 16.09 10.19
C GLU A 118 -2.39 16.54 8.98
N GLY A 119 -2.01 17.67 8.36
CA GLY A 119 -2.60 18.14 7.11
C GLY A 119 -3.90 18.93 7.27
N VAL A 120 -4.27 19.33 8.50
CA VAL A 120 -5.50 20.12 8.79
C VAL A 120 -5.21 21.49 9.38
N SER A 121 -3.94 21.82 9.68
CA SER A 121 -3.57 22.98 10.51
C SER A 121 -3.64 24.34 9.79
N ASN A 122 -3.59 24.37 8.46
CA ASN A 122 -3.45 25.60 7.66
C ASN A 122 -4.46 25.63 6.49
N PRO A 123 -5.77 25.76 6.76
CA PRO A 123 -6.80 25.62 5.75
C PRO A 123 -6.72 26.66 4.60
N ASP A 124 -6.30 27.88 4.87
CA ASP A 124 -6.19 28.93 3.85
C ASP A 124 -5.00 28.66 2.90
N GLU A 125 -3.88 28.21 3.42
CA GLU A 125 -2.72 27.85 2.62
C GLU A 125 -2.97 26.58 1.80
N VAL A 126 -3.67 25.58 2.37
CA VAL A 126 -4.14 24.39 1.63
C VAL A 126 -5.07 24.79 0.50
N LYS A 127 -5.97 25.74 0.75
CA LYS A 127 -6.90 26.27 -0.27
C LYS A 127 -6.15 26.94 -1.43
N GLU A 128 -5.07 27.67 -1.13
CA GLU A 128 -4.26 28.31 -2.19
C GLU A 128 -3.48 27.28 -3.01
N ILE A 129 -2.93 26.22 -2.38
CA ILE A 129 -2.29 25.10 -3.08
C ILE A 129 -3.32 24.39 -3.96
N ARG A 130 -4.53 24.14 -3.44
CA ARG A 130 -5.64 23.53 -4.21
C ARG A 130 -6.04 24.35 -5.41
N LYS A 131 -6.11 25.67 -5.27
CA LYS A 131 -6.42 26.58 -6.37
C LYS A 131 -5.38 26.50 -7.49
N ARG A 132 -4.09 26.51 -7.13
CA ARG A 132 -3.00 26.33 -8.11
C ARG A 132 -3.07 24.95 -8.77
N ALA A 133 -3.37 23.89 -8.01
CA ALA A 133 -3.57 22.56 -8.56
C ALA A 133 -4.70 22.53 -9.61
N ILE A 134 -5.87 23.10 -9.28
CA ILE A 134 -7.00 23.21 -10.22
C ILE A 134 -6.59 23.96 -11.49
N GLN A 135 -5.89 25.09 -11.37
CA GLN A 135 -5.39 25.86 -12.52
C GLN A 135 -4.42 25.07 -13.39
N ALA A 136 -3.65 24.17 -12.79
CA ALA A 136 -2.73 23.25 -13.48
C ALA A 136 -3.43 21.99 -14.04
N GLY A 137 -4.76 21.86 -13.89
CA GLY A 137 -5.51 20.65 -14.29
C GLY A 137 -5.28 19.45 -13.39
N LEU A 138 -4.84 19.68 -12.17
CA LEU A 138 -4.59 18.65 -11.15
C LEU A 138 -5.64 18.71 -10.03
N LYS A 139 -5.88 17.55 -9.39
CA LYS A 139 -6.67 17.44 -8.15
C LYS A 139 -5.71 17.31 -6.97
N LEU A 140 -5.75 18.24 -6.03
CA LEU A 140 -5.17 18.02 -4.70
C LEU A 140 -6.17 17.21 -3.89
N VAL A 141 -5.74 16.03 -3.46
CA VAL A 141 -6.53 15.15 -2.60
C VAL A 141 -6.34 15.55 -1.15
N ASP A 142 -7.44 15.75 -0.43
CA ASP A 142 -7.38 15.92 1.02
C ASP A 142 -6.93 14.61 1.66
N CYS A 143 -5.84 14.69 2.38
CA CYS A 143 -5.24 13.52 3.01
C CYS A 143 -4.87 13.86 4.48
N PRO A 144 -5.87 14.08 5.34
CA PRO A 144 -5.62 14.16 6.77
C PRO A 144 -5.09 12.83 7.26
N ILE A 145 -4.02 12.85 8.04
CA ILE A 145 -3.32 11.64 8.49
C ILE A 145 -3.20 11.65 10.01
N ARG A 146 -3.63 10.57 10.64
CA ARG A 146 -3.29 10.25 12.01
C ARG A 146 -2.12 9.29 12.04
N HIS A 147 -1.12 9.59 12.83
CA HIS A 147 0.02 8.71 13.04
C HIS A 147 -0.15 7.92 14.33
N LEU A 148 -0.12 6.59 14.24
CA LEU A 148 -0.06 5.77 15.45
C LEU A 148 1.34 5.80 16.09
N GLY A 149 2.40 5.97 15.27
CA GLY A 149 3.78 5.81 15.71
C GLY A 149 4.16 4.32 15.89
N THR A 150 5.42 3.98 15.67
CA THR A 150 5.83 2.57 15.63
C THR A 150 5.71 1.86 16.98
N GLU A 151 6.08 2.52 18.07
CA GLU A 151 6.00 1.93 19.42
C GLU A 151 4.54 1.88 19.90
N LYS A 152 3.84 2.99 19.81
CA LYS A 152 2.44 3.11 20.25
C LYS A 152 1.49 2.24 19.41
N ALA A 153 1.79 2.01 18.13
CA ALA A 153 1.03 1.09 17.30
C ALA A 153 1.07 -0.35 17.83
N GLN A 154 2.21 -0.78 18.39
CA GLN A 154 2.31 -2.10 19.01
C GLN A 154 1.42 -2.21 20.25
N ASP A 155 1.41 -1.18 21.10
CA ASP A 155 0.56 -1.16 22.32
C ASP A 155 -0.93 -1.16 21.97
N ILE A 156 -1.33 -0.37 20.95
CA ILE A 156 -2.72 -0.32 20.46
C ILE A 156 -3.17 -1.70 19.97
N TYR A 157 -2.37 -2.33 19.12
CA TYR A 157 -2.73 -3.64 18.58
C TYR A 157 -2.65 -4.74 19.61
N TYR A 158 -1.78 -4.63 20.62
CA TYR A 158 -1.77 -5.54 21.76
C TYR A 158 -3.06 -5.42 22.57
N ALA A 159 -3.51 -4.20 22.85
CA ALA A 159 -4.77 -3.98 23.57
C ALA A 159 -5.97 -4.54 22.78
N ILE A 160 -5.97 -4.39 21.44
CA ILE A 160 -7.01 -4.98 20.58
C ILE A 160 -6.94 -6.52 20.62
N GLU A 161 -5.74 -7.13 20.57
CA GLU A 161 -5.56 -8.57 20.67
C GLU A 161 -6.16 -9.12 21.98
N GLN A 162 -5.82 -8.51 23.11
CA GLN A 162 -6.36 -8.91 24.40
C GLN A 162 -7.88 -8.75 24.46
N HIS A 163 -8.42 -7.65 23.93
CA HIS A 163 -9.86 -7.42 23.88
C HIS A 163 -10.61 -8.50 23.06
N LEU A 164 -10.03 -8.96 21.95
CA LEU A 164 -10.60 -10.05 21.15
C LEU A 164 -10.60 -11.38 21.92
N LEU A 165 -9.48 -11.70 22.59
CA LEU A 165 -9.33 -12.92 23.37
C LEU A 165 -10.31 -12.93 24.57
N ASP A 166 -10.41 -11.83 25.29
CA ASP A 166 -11.35 -11.66 26.42
C ASP A 166 -12.80 -11.74 25.97
N GLY A 167 -13.09 -11.30 24.72
CA GLY A 167 -14.38 -11.42 24.08
C GLY A 167 -14.70 -12.82 23.53
N GLY A 168 -13.82 -13.80 23.73
CA GLY A 168 -14.04 -15.19 23.34
C GLY A 168 -13.71 -15.52 21.88
N VAL A 169 -13.02 -14.63 21.15
CA VAL A 169 -12.49 -14.94 19.82
C VAL A 169 -11.33 -15.91 19.96
N GLU A 170 -11.40 -17.04 19.27
CA GLU A 170 -10.28 -17.98 19.20
C GLU A 170 -9.27 -17.52 18.15
N ILE A 171 -7.98 -17.44 18.50
CA ILE A 171 -6.91 -17.06 17.57
C ILE A 171 -5.87 -18.17 17.51
N LEU A 172 -5.71 -18.80 16.35
CA LEU A 172 -4.71 -19.83 16.12
C LEU A 172 -3.46 -19.22 15.46
N PHE A 173 -2.42 -18.99 16.26
CA PHE A 173 -1.13 -18.51 15.79
C PHE A 173 -0.22 -19.62 15.25
N GLY A 174 0.50 -19.29 14.18
CA GLY A 174 1.41 -20.22 13.52
C GLY A 174 0.70 -21.22 12.61
N PHE A 175 -0.60 -21.06 12.38
CA PHE A 175 -1.36 -21.85 11.42
C PHE A 175 -1.55 -21.09 10.11
N GLU A 176 -1.18 -21.72 9.02
CA GLU A 176 -1.41 -21.22 7.66
C GLU A 176 -2.65 -21.87 7.07
N CYS A 177 -3.51 -21.07 6.45
CA CYS A 177 -4.57 -21.59 5.60
C CYS A 177 -3.95 -22.09 4.29
N THR A 178 -4.05 -23.38 4.01
CA THR A 178 -3.46 -23.98 2.82
C THR A 178 -4.43 -24.04 1.65
N ASN A 179 -5.72 -24.26 1.92
CA ASN A 179 -6.77 -24.23 0.92
C ASN A 179 -8.15 -24.02 1.58
N LEU A 180 -9.17 -23.75 0.77
CA LEU A 180 -10.56 -23.66 1.20
C LEU A 180 -11.30 -24.97 0.90
N ILE A 181 -12.38 -25.21 1.64
CA ILE A 181 -13.32 -26.30 1.38
C ILE A 181 -14.49 -25.69 0.63
N ILE A 182 -14.53 -25.91 -0.69
CA ILE A 182 -15.60 -25.42 -1.55
C ILE A 182 -16.30 -26.61 -2.18
N GLU A 183 -17.59 -26.75 -1.91
CA GLU A 183 -18.45 -27.84 -2.39
C GLU A 183 -19.73 -27.23 -2.98
N ASP A 184 -20.05 -27.60 -4.20
CA ASP A 184 -21.25 -27.15 -4.90
C ASP A 184 -21.45 -25.61 -4.93
N GLY A 185 -20.33 -24.86 -5.04
CA GLY A 185 -20.33 -23.39 -5.06
C GLY A 185 -20.49 -22.73 -3.69
N ILE A 186 -20.40 -23.50 -2.61
CA ILE A 186 -20.49 -23.02 -1.24
C ILE A 186 -19.17 -23.25 -0.51
N CYS A 187 -18.64 -22.23 0.15
CA CYS A 187 -17.48 -22.35 1.04
C CYS A 187 -17.92 -22.90 2.39
N ARG A 188 -17.41 -24.08 2.75
CA ARG A 188 -17.74 -24.80 3.98
C ARG A 188 -16.70 -24.66 5.09
N GLY A 189 -15.54 -24.11 4.80
CA GLY A 189 -14.44 -24.01 5.75
C GLY A 189 -13.07 -23.92 5.09
N ALA A 190 -12.05 -24.30 5.84
CA ALA A 190 -10.65 -24.21 5.41
C ALA A 190 -9.80 -25.39 5.90
N TYR A 191 -8.76 -25.68 5.13
CA TYR A 191 -7.66 -26.53 5.54
C TYR A 191 -6.56 -25.65 6.12
N ILE A 192 -6.17 -25.93 7.37
CA ILE A 192 -5.13 -25.18 8.06
C ILE A 192 -4.00 -26.10 8.52
N ALA A 193 -2.79 -25.60 8.52
CA ALA A 193 -1.62 -26.39 8.91
C ALA A 193 -0.59 -25.59 9.70
N LYS A 194 0.04 -26.26 10.67
CA LYS A 194 1.20 -25.77 11.42
C LYS A 194 2.22 -26.92 11.50
N ARG A 195 3.25 -26.89 10.65
CA ARG A 195 4.17 -28.04 10.48
C ARG A 195 3.41 -29.32 10.14
N ASP A 196 3.48 -30.35 11.00
CA ASP A 196 2.81 -31.63 10.80
C ASP A 196 1.36 -31.65 11.33
N ASP A 197 0.96 -30.64 12.09
CA ASP A 197 -0.42 -30.47 12.60
C ASP A 197 -1.30 -29.91 11.48
N LYS A 198 -2.08 -30.81 10.85
CA LYS A 198 -3.05 -30.47 9.82
C LYS A 198 -4.45 -30.61 10.39
N ARG A 199 -5.26 -29.58 10.20
CA ARG A 199 -6.64 -29.54 10.69
C ARG A 199 -7.59 -29.13 9.58
N THR A 200 -8.81 -29.66 9.66
CA THR A 200 -9.96 -29.23 8.89
C THR A 200 -10.89 -28.48 9.80
N VAL A 201 -11.22 -27.25 9.44
CA VAL A 201 -12.13 -26.39 10.20
C VAL A 201 -13.29 -25.98 9.32
N TYR A 202 -14.51 -26.06 9.88
CA TYR A 202 -15.75 -25.77 9.15
C TYR A 202 -16.37 -24.48 9.67
N ALA A 203 -17.01 -23.71 8.78
CA ALA A 203 -17.78 -22.52 9.15
C ALA A 203 -18.85 -22.22 8.12
N ASP A 204 -19.84 -21.44 8.52
CA ASP A 204 -20.88 -20.94 7.63
C ASP A 204 -20.37 -19.76 6.79
N HIS A 205 -19.37 -19.00 7.31
CA HIS A 205 -18.70 -17.92 6.61
C HIS A 205 -17.18 -18.03 6.73
N VAL A 206 -16.47 -17.85 5.62
CA VAL A 206 -15.00 -17.76 5.57
C VAL A 206 -14.60 -16.40 5.01
N VAL A 207 -13.84 -15.65 5.79
CA VAL A 207 -13.34 -14.31 5.45
C VAL A 207 -11.85 -14.40 5.18
N VAL A 208 -11.42 -14.19 3.93
CA VAL A 208 -10.01 -14.19 3.53
C VAL A 208 -9.48 -12.75 3.59
N ALA A 209 -8.57 -12.49 4.55
CA ALA A 209 -8.01 -11.16 4.84
C ALA A 209 -6.47 -11.21 4.97
N THR A 210 -5.80 -11.85 4.01
CA THR A 210 -4.37 -12.22 4.07
C THR A 210 -3.39 -11.09 3.72
N GLY A 211 -3.91 -9.90 3.41
CA GLY A 211 -3.09 -8.72 3.09
C GLY A 211 -2.21 -8.91 1.86
N ARG A 212 -1.28 -7.98 1.63
CA ARG A 212 -0.42 -8.01 0.42
C ARG A 212 0.44 -9.26 0.31
N ARG A 213 0.89 -9.82 1.43
CA ARG A 213 1.72 -11.05 1.43
C ARG A 213 0.94 -12.31 1.04
N GLY A 214 -0.38 -12.30 1.19
CA GLY A 214 -1.23 -13.39 0.76
C GLY A 214 -1.91 -13.17 -0.60
N ALA A 215 -1.54 -12.12 -1.33
CA ALA A 215 -2.20 -11.75 -2.58
C ALA A 215 -2.01 -12.80 -3.68
N GLU A 216 -0.79 -13.31 -3.86
CA GLU A 216 -0.48 -14.37 -4.83
C GLU A 216 -1.19 -15.68 -4.49
N TRP A 217 -1.23 -16.03 -3.20
CA TRP A 217 -1.98 -17.20 -2.74
C TRP A 217 -3.48 -17.05 -3.03
N LEU A 218 -4.07 -15.87 -2.76
CA LEU A 218 -5.49 -15.62 -3.06
C LEU A 218 -5.77 -15.64 -4.56
N GLU A 219 -4.86 -15.15 -5.41
CA GLU A 219 -4.99 -15.22 -6.87
C GLU A 219 -4.97 -16.67 -7.36
N SER A 220 -4.05 -17.48 -6.83
CA SER A 220 -3.98 -18.91 -7.12
C SER A 220 -5.26 -19.63 -6.69
N LEU A 221 -5.76 -19.32 -5.49
CA LEU A 221 -7.01 -19.85 -4.96
C LEU A 221 -8.21 -19.46 -5.84
N CYS A 222 -8.29 -18.21 -6.27
CA CYS A 222 -9.34 -17.74 -7.18
C CYS A 222 -9.31 -18.51 -8.50
N SER A 223 -8.12 -18.73 -9.03
CA SER A 223 -7.94 -19.49 -10.29
C SER A 223 -8.30 -20.97 -10.14
N GLU A 224 -7.88 -21.59 -9.03
CA GLU A 224 -8.14 -23.01 -8.74
C GLU A 224 -9.65 -23.30 -8.57
N HIS A 225 -10.35 -22.43 -7.85
CA HIS A 225 -11.77 -22.61 -7.52
C HIS A 225 -12.74 -21.85 -8.45
N GLY A 226 -12.25 -21.21 -9.50
CA GLY A 226 -13.08 -20.45 -10.43
C GLY A 226 -13.77 -19.24 -9.81
N ILE A 227 -13.19 -18.64 -8.76
CA ILE A 227 -13.70 -17.44 -8.12
C ILE A 227 -13.48 -16.26 -9.05
N ALA A 228 -14.55 -15.54 -9.37
CA ALA A 228 -14.49 -14.41 -10.30
C ALA A 228 -13.52 -13.31 -9.82
N HIS A 229 -12.56 -12.94 -10.65
CA HIS A 229 -11.57 -11.93 -10.34
C HIS A 229 -11.05 -11.23 -11.61
N GLN A 230 -10.43 -10.10 -11.43
CA GLN A 230 -9.83 -9.32 -12.50
C GLN A 230 -8.34 -9.13 -12.23
N PRO A 231 -7.49 -9.09 -13.26
CA PRO A 231 -6.08 -8.76 -13.10
C PRO A 231 -5.91 -7.46 -12.32
N GLY A 232 -4.93 -7.41 -11.45
CA GLY A 232 -4.55 -6.21 -10.74
C GLY A 232 -4.06 -5.10 -11.69
N THR A 233 -3.87 -3.91 -11.15
CA THR A 233 -3.22 -2.81 -11.84
C THR A 233 -1.75 -2.72 -11.42
N VAL A 234 -0.93 -2.07 -12.24
CA VAL A 234 0.43 -1.72 -11.87
C VAL A 234 0.64 -0.23 -12.08
N ASP A 235 1.43 0.35 -11.20
CA ASP A 235 1.95 1.69 -11.42
C ASP A 235 3.42 1.59 -11.83
N ILE A 236 3.75 2.25 -12.92
CA ILE A 236 5.10 2.39 -13.44
C ILE A 236 5.44 3.87 -13.39
N GLY A 237 6.55 4.21 -12.80
CA GLY A 237 6.92 5.60 -12.63
C GLY A 237 8.39 5.82 -12.30
N VAL A 238 8.63 6.98 -11.77
CA VAL A 238 9.94 7.49 -11.39
C VAL A 238 9.88 8.10 -10.00
N ARG A 239 11.02 8.12 -9.31
CA ARG A 239 11.20 8.97 -8.15
C ARG A 239 11.86 10.27 -8.58
N VAL A 240 11.28 11.36 -8.19
CA VAL A 240 11.77 12.70 -8.51
C VAL A 240 12.44 13.28 -7.27
N GLU A 241 13.59 13.92 -7.46
CA GLU A 241 14.33 14.59 -6.42
C GLU A 241 14.58 16.04 -6.83
N VAL A 242 14.20 16.95 -5.94
CA VAL A 242 14.37 18.42 -6.08
C VAL A 242 14.96 19.00 -4.81
N ARG A 243 15.46 20.23 -4.87
CA ARG A 243 15.90 20.94 -3.69
C ARG A 243 14.75 21.19 -2.71
N ASN A 244 15.02 21.17 -1.41
CA ASN A 244 14.01 21.44 -0.38
C ASN A 244 13.31 22.79 -0.59
N GLU A 245 14.06 23.81 -1.05
CA GLU A 245 13.54 25.15 -1.30
C GLU A 245 12.41 25.15 -2.34
N VAL A 246 12.45 24.26 -3.33
CA VAL A 246 11.40 24.11 -4.35
C VAL A 246 10.08 23.64 -3.71
N MET A 247 10.14 22.72 -2.79
CA MET A 247 8.96 22.13 -2.14
C MET A 247 8.55 22.82 -0.84
N GLU A 248 9.27 23.86 -0.40
CA GLU A 248 9.10 24.46 0.91
C GLU A 248 7.68 24.93 1.19
N THR A 249 7.04 25.59 0.23
CA THR A 249 5.65 26.10 0.38
C THR A 249 4.62 25.00 0.58
N VAL A 250 4.87 23.83 0.02
CA VAL A 250 3.98 22.66 0.15
C VAL A 250 4.32 21.88 1.42
N ASN A 251 5.61 21.64 1.66
CA ASN A 251 6.08 20.86 2.80
C ASN A 251 5.74 21.49 4.17
N LYS A 252 5.59 22.82 4.24
CA LYS A 252 5.18 23.53 5.46
C LYS A 252 3.71 23.33 5.80
N VAL A 253 2.89 23.04 4.81
CA VAL A 253 1.42 23.04 4.92
C VAL A 253 0.85 21.64 4.91
N LEU A 254 1.43 20.76 4.08
CA LEU A 254 0.95 19.41 3.86
C LEU A 254 2.03 18.39 4.27
N TYR A 255 1.64 17.42 5.07
CA TYR A 255 2.52 16.29 5.40
C TYR A 255 2.84 15.46 4.14
N GLU A 256 1.84 15.22 3.31
CA GLU A 256 1.96 14.55 2.01
C GLU A 256 1.07 15.26 0.99
N SER A 257 1.69 15.84 -0.04
CA SER A 257 0.94 16.46 -1.13
C SER A 257 0.52 15.39 -2.14
N LYS A 258 -0.73 14.96 -2.06
CA LYS A 258 -1.28 13.98 -2.98
C LYS A 258 -1.99 14.66 -4.14
N LEU A 259 -1.28 14.79 -5.25
CA LEU A 259 -1.78 15.39 -6.48
C LEU A 259 -2.08 14.31 -7.50
N ILE A 260 -3.23 14.43 -8.17
CA ILE A 260 -3.68 13.50 -9.21
C ILE A 260 -3.98 14.29 -10.47
N GLY A 261 -3.57 13.77 -11.62
CA GLY A 261 -3.88 14.32 -12.93
C GLY A 261 -4.08 13.24 -13.99
N TYR A 262 -4.59 13.69 -15.14
CA TYR A 262 -4.84 12.86 -16.33
C TYR A 262 -4.23 13.53 -17.56
N PRO A 263 -2.87 13.53 -17.66
CA PRO A 263 -2.18 14.28 -18.70
C PRO A 263 -2.54 13.86 -20.12
N GLN A 264 -2.57 14.83 -21.02
CA GLN A 264 -2.70 14.55 -22.46
C GLN A 264 -1.39 13.96 -23.02
N PRO A 265 -1.41 13.19 -24.11
CA PRO A 265 -2.60 12.76 -24.88
C PRO A 265 -3.27 11.50 -24.31
N PHE A 266 -2.60 10.75 -23.45
CA PHE A 266 -3.01 9.39 -23.05
C PHE A 266 -4.03 9.33 -21.92
N LYS A 267 -4.12 10.38 -21.10
CA LYS A 267 -5.06 10.48 -19.97
C LYS A 267 -4.98 9.31 -18.96
N ASN A 268 -3.83 8.67 -18.83
CA ASN A 268 -3.63 7.73 -17.73
C ASN A 268 -3.68 8.51 -16.42
N LYS A 269 -4.19 7.89 -15.37
CA LYS A 269 -4.09 8.45 -14.03
C LYS A 269 -2.64 8.54 -13.60
N VAL A 270 -2.17 9.75 -13.31
CA VAL A 270 -0.86 10.01 -12.74
C VAL A 270 -1.04 10.62 -11.37
N ARG A 271 -0.18 10.24 -10.43
CA ARG A 271 -0.24 10.75 -9.06
C ARG A 271 1.13 10.90 -8.43
N THR A 272 1.25 11.85 -7.52
CA THR A 272 2.35 11.87 -6.56
C THR A 272 2.15 10.79 -5.51
N PHE A 273 3.24 10.31 -4.95
CA PHE A 273 3.21 9.27 -3.92
C PHE A 273 4.46 9.35 -3.03
N CYS A 274 4.32 9.04 -1.73
CA CYS A 274 5.42 8.90 -0.79
C CYS A 274 6.41 10.07 -0.84
N GLN A 275 5.95 11.27 -0.44
CA GLN A 275 6.76 12.47 -0.35
C GLN A 275 7.64 12.43 0.90
N ASN A 276 8.91 12.78 0.74
CA ASN A 276 9.93 12.73 1.78
C ASN A 276 10.70 14.05 1.85
N PRO A 277 10.21 15.04 2.62
CA PRO A 277 10.93 16.31 2.84
C PRO A 277 12.25 16.08 3.58
N GLY A 278 13.35 16.59 3.05
CA GLY A 278 14.69 16.35 3.61
C GLY A 278 15.08 14.86 3.63
N GLY A 279 14.44 14.06 2.80
CA GLY A 279 14.63 12.62 2.74
C GLY A 279 15.74 12.18 1.77
N PHE A 280 15.91 10.90 1.63
CA PHE A 280 16.92 10.25 0.80
C PHE A 280 16.22 9.33 -0.20
N VAL A 281 16.72 9.33 -1.43
CA VAL A 281 16.38 8.29 -2.41
C VAL A 281 17.09 7.00 -2.00
N SER A 282 16.40 5.87 -2.07
CA SER A 282 16.91 4.57 -1.67
C SER A 282 16.60 3.51 -2.73
N GLN A 283 17.44 2.49 -2.80
CA GLN A 283 17.18 1.28 -3.55
C GLN A 283 16.57 0.22 -2.63
N GLU A 284 15.55 -0.47 -3.12
CA GLU A 284 14.98 -1.67 -2.54
C GLU A 284 15.09 -2.81 -3.56
N ASN A 285 15.24 -4.03 -3.08
CA ASN A 285 15.22 -5.21 -3.93
C ASN A 285 13.91 -5.97 -3.69
N TYR A 286 13.17 -6.19 -4.76
CA TYR A 286 12.02 -7.09 -4.78
C TYR A 286 12.48 -8.53 -5.03
N ASP A 287 11.55 -9.47 -5.01
CA ASP A 287 11.85 -10.86 -5.34
C ASP A 287 12.53 -10.96 -6.72
N ASN A 288 13.41 -11.93 -6.90
CA ASN A 288 14.25 -12.12 -8.08
C ASN A 288 15.29 -11.01 -8.33
N ASP A 289 15.80 -10.38 -7.26
CA ASP A 289 16.82 -9.33 -7.33
C ASP A 289 16.46 -8.10 -8.18
N LEU A 290 15.16 -7.85 -8.34
CA LEU A 290 14.66 -6.67 -9.06
C LEU A 290 14.89 -5.41 -8.21
N ALA A 291 15.85 -4.58 -8.60
CA ALA A 291 16.12 -3.31 -7.96
C ALA A 291 15.07 -2.26 -8.36
N VAL A 292 14.41 -1.68 -7.36
CA VAL A 292 13.45 -0.59 -7.52
C VAL A 292 13.84 0.59 -6.64
N VAL A 293 13.48 1.79 -7.09
CA VAL A 293 13.72 3.00 -6.29
C VAL A 293 12.58 3.23 -5.30
N ASN A 294 12.95 3.76 -4.14
CA ASN A 294 12.01 4.22 -3.11
C ASN A 294 12.56 5.48 -2.43
N GLY A 295 11.82 6.06 -1.50
CA GLY A 295 12.25 7.19 -0.67
C GLY A 295 12.27 6.82 0.80
N HIS A 296 13.16 7.45 1.55
CA HIS A 296 13.31 7.22 2.97
C HIS A 296 13.48 8.53 3.73
N SER A 297 12.80 8.66 4.86
CA SER A 297 12.95 9.79 5.78
C SER A 297 13.51 9.32 7.11
N TYR A 298 14.55 9.99 7.59
CA TYR A 298 15.05 9.79 8.93
C TYR A 298 14.56 10.93 9.84
N LYS A 299 14.38 10.64 11.13
CA LYS A 299 13.93 11.63 12.09
C LYS A 299 14.98 12.72 12.32
N GLU A 300 16.23 12.31 12.50
CA GLU A 300 17.34 13.19 12.91
C GLU A 300 18.26 13.63 11.76
N ILE A 301 18.35 12.83 10.69
CA ILE A 301 19.23 13.08 9.55
C ILE A 301 18.40 13.58 8.39
N LYS A 302 18.72 14.79 7.89
CA LYS A 302 18.03 15.41 6.76
C LYS A 302 19.00 15.70 5.63
N SER A 303 18.52 15.50 4.39
CA SER A 303 19.20 15.96 3.19
C SER A 303 18.76 17.38 2.82
N ASN A 304 19.45 17.95 1.83
CA ASN A 304 19.06 19.25 1.26
C ASN A 304 17.96 19.10 0.17
N ASN A 305 17.42 17.90 -0.01
CA ASN A 305 16.49 17.60 -1.06
C ASN A 305 15.18 17.03 -0.52
N THR A 306 14.12 17.24 -1.28
CA THR A 306 12.83 16.53 -1.13
C THR A 306 12.70 15.55 -2.28
N ASN A 307 12.27 14.35 -2.02
CA ASN A 307 11.93 13.39 -3.06
C ASN A 307 10.50 12.88 -2.94
N LEU A 308 9.91 12.55 -4.08
CA LEU A 308 8.58 11.94 -4.19
C LEU A 308 8.48 11.07 -5.44
N ALA A 309 7.61 10.07 -5.42
CA ALA A 309 7.32 9.27 -6.60
C ALA A 309 6.27 9.94 -7.49
N ILE A 310 6.41 9.81 -8.80
CA ILE A 310 5.38 10.09 -9.79
C ILE A 310 5.03 8.77 -10.45
N LEU A 311 3.81 8.30 -10.26
CA LEU A 311 3.33 6.99 -10.65
C LEU A 311 2.23 7.10 -11.70
N VAL A 312 2.38 6.35 -12.79
CA VAL A 312 1.39 6.23 -13.87
C VAL A 312 0.68 4.90 -13.75
N SER A 313 -0.63 4.94 -13.60
CA SER A 313 -1.44 3.73 -13.49
C SER A 313 -1.66 3.08 -14.85
N HIS A 314 -1.38 1.79 -14.95
CA HIS A 314 -1.56 0.98 -16.14
C HIS A 314 -2.64 -0.05 -15.92
N ASN A 315 -3.66 0.02 -16.75
CA ASN A 315 -4.73 -0.97 -16.84
C ASN A 315 -4.60 -1.71 -18.15
N PHE A 316 -4.78 -3.00 -18.14
CA PHE A 316 -4.70 -3.83 -19.30
C PHE A 316 -6.04 -4.53 -19.57
N ASN A 317 -6.33 -4.77 -20.83
CA ASN A 317 -7.51 -5.48 -21.31
C ASN A 317 -7.10 -6.76 -22.04
N THR A 318 -8.04 -7.68 -22.15
CA THR A 318 -7.86 -8.88 -22.94
C THR A 318 -7.30 -8.57 -24.34
N PRO A 319 -6.38 -9.38 -24.88
CA PRO A 319 -5.97 -10.70 -24.40
C PRO A 319 -4.91 -10.69 -23.28
N PHE A 320 -4.34 -9.53 -22.94
CA PHE A 320 -3.27 -9.43 -21.95
C PHE A 320 -3.83 -9.36 -20.51
N ASN A 321 -3.31 -10.24 -19.63
CA ASN A 321 -3.79 -10.39 -18.26
C ASN A 321 -2.67 -10.53 -17.20
N GLN A 322 -1.44 -10.15 -17.55
CA GLN A 322 -0.27 -10.29 -16.66
C GLN A 322 0.40 -8.94 -16.36
N PRO A 323 -0.31 -7.97 -15.76
CA PRO A 323 0.20 -6.62 -15.54
C PRO A 323 1.48 -6.61 -14.67
N ILE A 324 1.56 -7.47 -13.66
CA ILE A 324 2.75 -7.58 -12.78
C ILE A 324 3.96 -8.01 -13.60
N ALA A 325 3.83 -9.06 -14.42
CA ALA A 325 4.92 -9.53 -15.28
C ALA A 325 5.39 -8.44 -16.26
N TYR A 326 4.45 -7.65 -16.81
CA TYR A 326 4.80 -6.50 -17.65
C TYR A 326 5.66 -5.48 -16.90
N ALA A 327 5.24 -5.07 -15.71
CA ALA A 327 5.98 -4.09 -14.92
C ALA A 327 7.33 -4.64 -14.41
N GLN A 328 7.41 -5.94 -14.10
CA GLN A 328 8.68 -6.61 -13.81
C GLN A 328 9.64 -6.53 -14.99
N LYS A 329 9.18 -6.78 -16.22
CA LYS A 329 10.02 -6.65 -17.42
C LYS A 329 10.52 -5.23 -17.66
N VAL A 330 9.71 -4.22 -17.38
CA VAL A 330 10.15 -2.81 -17.42
C VAL A 330 11.27 -2.57 -16.39
N GLY A 331 11.10 -3.11 -15.18
CA GLY A 331 12.12 -3.01 -14.15
C GLY A 331 13.42 -3.75 -14.50
N GLU A 332 13.33 -4.98 -15.00
CA GLU A 332 14.48 -5.77 -15.48
C GLU A 332 15.25 -5.04 -16.58
N LEU A 333 14.54 -4.41 -17.52
CA LEU A 333 15.17 -3.63 -18.58
C LEU A 333 15.92 -2.41 -18.02
N SER A 334 15.30 -1.69 -17.06
CA SER A 334 15.96 -0.58 -16.38
C SER A 334 17.21 -1.04 -15.62
N ASN A 335 17.12 -2.16 -14.90
CA ASN A 335 18.25 -2.74 -14.15
C ASN A 335 19.37 -3.21 -15.09
N MET A 336 19.03 -3.76 -16.24
CA MET A 336 20.03 -4.14 -17.26
C MET A 336 20.84 -2.92 -17.70
N LEU A 337 20.19 -1.80 -17.98
CA LEU A 337 20.84 -0.55 -18.40
C LEU A 337 21.68 0.08 -17.27
N GLY A 338 21.27 -0.12 -16.02
CA GLY A 338 21.98 0.34 -14.81
C GLY A 338 22.96 -0.66 -14.24
N ALA A 339 23.22 -1.80 -14.92
CA ALA A 339 24.07 -2.91 -14.41
C ALA A 339 23.68 -3.34 -12.99
N GLY A 340 22.37 -3.46 -12.71
CA GLY A 340 21.82 -3.83 -11.41
C GLY A 340 21.58 -2.65 -10.45
N HIS A 341 21.93 -1.43 -10.84
CA HIS A 341 21.70 -0.21 -10.06
C HIS A 341 20.51 0.61 -10.59
N ILE A 342 20.06 1.53 -9.78
CA ILE A 342 19.02 2.51 -10.15
C ILE A 342 19.62 3.51 -11.16
N LEU A 343 18.89 3.75 -12.25
CA LEU A 343 19.23 4.80 -13.20
C LEU A 343 18.80 6.18 -12.68
N VAL A 344 19.61 7.21 -12.96
CA VAL A 344 19.26 8.61 -12.74
C VAL A 344 19.51 9.44 -13.97
N GLN A 345 18.55 10.35 -14.27
CA GLN A 345 18.62 11.26 -15.40
C GLN A 345 18.10 12.64 -15.02
N ARG A 346 18.70 13.73 -15.53
CA ARG A 346 18.19 15.09 -15.35
C ARG A 346 16.98 15.31 -16.25
N PHE A 347 16.01 16.05 -15.75
CA PHE A 347 14.78 16.33 -16.50
C PHE A 347 15.06 17.10 -17.81
N GLY A 348 15.99 18.06 -17.80
CA GLY A 348 16.41 18.77 -19.01
C GLY A 348 16.95 17.83 -20.09
N ASP A 349 17.75 16.84 -19.70
CA ASP A 349 18.32 15.88 -20.65
C ASP A 349 17.24 14.97 -21.24
N ILE A 350 16.21 14.62 -20.46
CA ILE A 350 15.02 13.90 -20.96
C ILE A 350 14.31 14.73 -22.05
N LEU A 351 14.09 16.01 -21.79
CA LEU A 351 13.44 16.91 -22.76
C LEU A 351 14.24 17.09 -24.03
N ASP A 352 15.57 17.09 -23.92
CA ASP A 352 16.50 17.18 -25.06
C ASP A 352 16.68 15.83 -25.78
N GLY A 353 16.09 14.74 -25.30
CA GLY A 353 16.20 13.39 -25.87
C GLY A 353 17.62 12.81 -25.80
N LYS A 354 18.36 13.15 -24.73
CA LYS A 354 19.74 12.68 -24.50
C LYS A 354 19.92 12.09 -23.11
N ARG A 355 20.88 11.19 -22.97
CA ARG A 355 21.26 10.63 -21.65
C ARG A 355 21.93 11.70 -20.77
N THR A 356 21.85 11.53 -19.47
CA THR A 356 22.72 12.25 -18.52
C THR A 356 24.06 11.55 -18.42
N TRP A 357 25.16 12.33 -18.43
CA TRP A 357 26.50 11.83 -18.20
C TRP A 357 26.93 12.06 -16.74
N PRO A 358 27.83 11.23 -16.18
CA PRO A 358 28.33 11.39 -14.80
C PRO A 358 28.91 12.79 -14.52
N LYS A 359 29.59 13.39 -15.50
CA LYS A 359 30.14 14.75 -15.38
C LYS A 359 29.03 15.80 -15.21
N GLU A 360 27.95 15.68 -15.97
CA GLU A 360 26.81 16.60 -15.90
C GLU A 360 26.08 16.48 -14.56
N LEU A 361 25.92 15.24 -14.09
CA LEU A 361 25.32 14.97 -12.78
C LEU A 361 26.18 15.54 -11.64
N ALA A 362 27.51 15.40 -11.73
CA ALA A 362 28.42 15.96 -10.73
C ALA A 362 28.40 17.50 -10.69
N GLN A 363 28.06 18.18 -11.79
CA GLN A 363 27.95 19.62 -11.89
C GLN A 363 26.55 20.17 -11.55
N SER A 364 25.54 19.28 -11.38
CA SER A 364 24.17 19.66 -11.10
C SER A 364 24.03 20.39 -9.76
N ASN A 365 23.08 21.32 -9.67
CA ASN A 365 22.68 21.98 -8.43
C ASN A 365 22.05 21.02 -7.43
N ILE A 366 21.45 19.93 -7.91
CA ILE A 366 20.86 18.88 -7.10
C ILE A 366 21.87 17.74 -7.01
N LYS A 367 22.39 17.50 -5.81
CA LYS A 367 23.28 16.36 -5.56
C LYS A 367 22.44 15.13 -5.27
N PRO A 368 22.61 14.03 -6.03
CA PRO A 368 21.89 12.79 -5.78
C PRO A 368 22.06 12.32 -4.33
N THR A 369 20.96 11.97 -3.69
CA THR A 369 20.99 11.38 -2.35
C THR A 369 21.14 9.86 -2.35
N LEU A 370 21.05 9.21 -3.54
CA LEU A 370 21.42 7.81 -3.78
C LEU A 370 22.80 7.77 -4.45
N PRO A 371 23.89 7.52 -3.70
CA PRO A 371 25.25 7.60 -4.23
C PRO A 371 25.55 6.61 -5.34
N ASP A 372 24.91 5.43 -5.30
CA ASP A 372 25.14 4.33 -6.24
C ASP A 372 24.25 4.41 -7.50
N ALA A 373 23.47 5.48 -7.65
CA ALA A 373 22.66 5.67 -8.84
C ALA A 373 23.55 5.94 -10.06
N VAL A 374 23.21 5.28 -11.18
CA VAL A 374 23.98 5.35 -12.43
C VAL A 374 23.36 6.39 -13.35
N ALA A 375 24.17 7.40 -13.75
CA ALA A 375 23.75 8.39 -14.74
C ALA A 375 23.49 7.71 -16.10
N GLY A 376 22.29 7.88 -16.64
CA GLY A 376 21.89 7.16 -17.84
C GLY A 376 20.71 7.78 -18.58
N ASP A 377 20.01 6.94 -19.32
CA ASP A 377 18.80 7.27 -20.05
C ASP A 377 17.66 6.38 -19.60
N ILE A 378 16.76 6.93 -18.75
CA ILE A 378 15.59 6.20 -18.25
C ILE A 378 14.52 6.00 -19.35
N THR A 379 14.55 6.82 -20.39
CA THR A 379 13.56 6.74 -21.49
C THR A 379 13.72 5.48 -22.32
N ALA A 380 14.91 4.87 -22.29
CA ALA A 380 15.18 3.60 -22.96
C ALA A 380 14.50 2.39 -22.27
N ALA A 381 14.07 2.53 -21.01
CA ALA A 381 13.43 1.46 -20.25
C ALA A 381 11.96 1.74 -19.93
N ILE A 382 11.62 2.98 -19.57
CA ILE A 382 10.25 3.35 -19.23
C ILE A 382 9.40 3.40 -20.53
N PRO A 383 8.22 2.74 -20.55
CA PRO A 383 7.37 2.77 -21.74
C PRO A 383 7.00 4.18 -22.16
N TYR A 384 7.00 4.43 -23.48
CA TYR A 384 6.72 5.75 -24.07
C TYR A 384 5.47 6.42 -23.50
N ARG A 385 4.38 5.66 -23.35
CA ARG A 385 3.12 6.16 -22.75
C ARG A 385 3.33 6.64 -21.31
N ALA A 386 4.07 5.89 -20.51
CA ALA A 386 4.34 6.26 -19.12
C ALA A 386 5.22 7.50 -19.06
N MET A 387 6.31 7.56 -19.86
CA MET A 387 7.22 8.69 -19.88
C MET A 387 6.52 9.98 -20.34
N THR A 388 5.70 9.90 -21.38
CA THR A 388 4.91 11.07 -21.87
C THR A 388 3.99 11.61 -20.78
N ASN A 389 3.28 10.73 -20.06
CA ASN A 389 2.44 11.13 -18.92
C ASN A 389 3.26 11.75 -17.79
N ILE A 390 4.44 11.19 -17.46
CA ILE A 390 5.34 11.71 -16.42
C ILE A 390 5.82 13.11 -16.77
N ILE A 391 6.32 13.33 -17.99
CA ILE A 391 6.82 14.63 -18.45
C ILE A 391 5.70 15.68 -18.34
N SER A 392 4.53 15.40 -18.90
CA SER A 392 3.38 16.31 -18.86
C SER A 392 2.92 16.61 -17.44
N PHE A 393 2.97 15.61 -16.55
CA PHE A 393 2.60 15.77 -15.14
C PHE A 393 3.61 16.62 -14.37
N ILE A 394 4.92 16.45 -14.60
CA ILE A 394 5.99 17.28 -14.01
C ILE A 394 5.81 18.75 -14.44
N GLN A 395 5.52 18.99 -15.73
CA GLN A 395 5.25 20.33 -16.25
C GLN A 395 4.01 20.97 -15.61
N ALA A 396 2.95 20.18 -15.37
CA ALA A 396 1.77 20.66 -14.65
C ALA A 396 2.09 20.94 -13.17
N LEU A 397 2.91 20.11 -12.52
CA LEU A 397 3.36 20.34 -11.14
C LEU A 397 4.13 21.64 -10.98
N ASP A 398 4.88 22.08 -11.99
CA ASP A 398 5.63 23.33 -11.96
C ASP A 398 4.73 24.56 -11.76
N HIS A 399 3.49 24.52 -12.20
CA HIS A 399 2.49 25.56 -11.94
C HIS A 399 2.01 25.57 -10.46
N VAL A 400 2.07 24.42 -9.78
CA VAL A 400 1.73 24.30 -8.35
C VAL A 400 2.93 24.64 -7.48
N VAL A 401 4.09 24.16 -7.90
CA VAL A 401 5.38 24.24 -7.19
C VAL A 401 6.42 24.75 -8.18
N PRO A 402 6.57 26.06 -8.35
CA PRO A 402 7.52 26.65 -9.30
C PRO A 402 8.97 26.18 -9.08
N GLY A 403 9.61 25.75 -10.14
CA GLY A 403 10.94 25.15 -10.12
C GLY A 403 10.94 23.62 -10.09
N PHE A 404 9.77 22.97 -10.00
CA PHE A 404 9.69 21.51 -10.00
C PHE A 404 10.11 20.89 -11.34
N ALA A 405 9.79 21.55 -12.48
CA ALA A 405 10.21 21.16 -13.83
C ALA A 405 11.55 21.77 -14.25
N SER A 406 12.42 22.12 -13.29
CA SER A 406 13.77 22.59 -13.61
C SER A 406 14.54 21.55 -14.42
N THR A 407 15.39 22.02 -15.34
CA THR A 407 16.29 21.14 -16.11
C THR A 407 17.22 20.31 -15.23
N GLU A 408 17.46 20.76 -13.98
CA GLU A 408 18.31 20.10 -13.00
C GLU A 408 17.57 19.05 -12.16
N THR A 409 16.24 19.03 -12.19
CA THR A 409 15.43 18.03 -11.46
C THR A 409 15.88 16.63 -11.83
N LEU A 410 16.09 15.76 -10.82
CA LEU A 410 16.55 14.40 -11.01
C LEU A 410 15.39 13.41 -11.01
N LEU A 411 15.40 12.50 -11.97
CA LEU A 411 14.45 11.40 -12.07
C LEU A 411 15.20 10.06 -11.95
N TYR A 412 14.73 9.22 -11.05
CA TYR A 412 15.28 7.88 -10.79
C TYR A 412 14.30 6.79 -11.24
N SER A 413 14.79 5.73 -11.84
CA SER A 413 14.00 4.63 -12.43
C SER A 413 14.61 3.26 -12.09
N PRO A 414 13.77 2.24 -11.90
CA PRO A 414 12.31 2.25 -11.96
C PRO A 414 11.64 2.42 -10.57
N GLU A 415 10.56 3.18 -10.50
CA GLU A 415 9.63 3.11 -9.36
C GLU A 415 8.44 2.25 -9.78
N LEU A 416 8.24 1.12 -9.13
CA LEU A 416 7.19 0.15 -9.47
C LEU A 416 6.30 -0.11 -8.27
N LYS A 417 4.98 -0.17 -8.49
CA LYS A 417 4.04 -0.63 -7.48
C LYS A 417 3.12 -1.68 -8.08
N PHE A 418 3.15 -2.85 -7.49
CA PHE A 418 2.29 -3.97 -7.87
C PHE A 418 1.07 -3.99 -6.98
N TYR A 419 -0.09 -4.21 -7.57
CA TYR A 419 -1.34 -4.31 -6.84
C TYR A 419 -1.94 -5.69 -7.05
N SER A 420 -2.53 -6.18 -5.97
CA SER A 420 -3.18 -7.47 -5.96
C SER A 420 -4.25 -7.58 -7.05
N ASN A 421 -4.48 -8.79 -7.48
CA ASN A 421 -5.64 -9.17 -8.23
C ASN A 421 -6.91 -8.65 -7.54
N ARG A 422 -7.91 -8.23 -8.30
CA ARG A 422 -9.18 -7.72 -7.76
C ARG A 422 -10.23 -8.82 -7.79
N VAL A 423 -10.63 -9.28 -6.61
CA VAL A 423 -11.74 -10.22 -6.48
C VAL A 423 -13.05 -9.50 -6.83
N THR A 424 -13.87 -10.12 -7.67
CA THR A 424 -15.20 -9.61 -8.01
C THR A 424 -16.14 -9.89 -6.85
N MET A 425 -16.77 -8.85 -6.30
CA MET A 425 -17.70 -8.92 -5.18
C MET A 425 -18.84 -7.94 -5.40
N ASP A 426 -19.96 -8.22 -4.75
CA ASP A 426 -21.07 -7.28 -4.64
C ASP A 426 -20.84 -6.24 -3.49
N GLU A 427 -21.81 -5.34 -3.28
CA GLU A 427 -21.78 -4.33 -2.22
C GLU A 427 -21.77 -4.93 -0.81
N ASP A 428 -22.16 -6.21 -0.70
CA ASP A 428 -22.17 -6.99 0.54
C ASP A 428 -20.90 -7.84 0.73
N PHE A 429 -19.90 -7.64 -0.11
CA PHE A 429 -18.63 -8.38 -0.12
C PHE A 429 -18.80 -9.88 -0.37
N ASN A 430 -19.91 -10.31 -0.98
CA ASN A 430 -20.09 -11.66 -1.42
C ASN A 430 -19.30 -11.90 -2.72
N THR A 431 -18.57 -12.99 -2.76
CA THR A 431 -17.91 -13.47 -3.99
C THR A 431 -18.86 -14.33 -4.82
N SER A 432 -18.39 -14.89 -5.94
CA SER A 432 -19.14 -15.89 -6.71
C SER A 432 -19.33 -17.22 -5.97
N VAL A 433 -18.71 -17.41 -4.82
CA VAL A 433 -18.82 -18.59 -3.96
C VAL A 433 -19.57 -18.18 -2.69
N GLU A 434 -20.70 -18.84 -2.42
CA GLU A 434 -21.52 -18.56 -1.25
C GLU A 434 -20.74 -18.82 0.04
N GLY A 435 -20.86 -17.93 1.04
CA GLY A 435 -20.16 -18.02 2.31
C GLY A 435 -18.67 -17.63 2.27
N LEU A 436 -18.14 -17.22 1.10
CA LEU A 436 -16.76 -16.76 0.94
C LEU A 436 -16.70 -15.23 0.73
N HIS A 437 -15.92 -14.57 1.56
CA HIS A 437 -15.68 -13.13 1.51
C HIS A 437 -14.18 -12.85 1.43
N CYS A 438 -13.75 -11.86 0.62
CA CYS A 438 -12.35 -11.50 0.46
C CYS A 438 -12.13 -10.03 0.81
N LEU A 439 -11.32 -9.75 1.83
CA LEU A 439 -11.15 -8.42 2.38
C LEU A 439 -9.69 -7.93 2.35
N GLY A 440 -9.55 -6.64 2.58
CA GLY A 440 -8.24 -6.03 2.75
C GLY A 440 -7.42 -5.94 1.46
N ASP A 441 -6.14 -5.70 1.60
CA ASP A 441 -5.25 -5.43 0.46
C ASP A 441 -5.10 -6.64 -0.49
N SER A 442 -5.29 -7.88 0.00
CA SER A 442 -5.27 -9.08 -0.86
C SER A 442 -6.45 -9.14 -1.84
N SER A 443 -7.59 -8.59 -1.46
CA SER A 443 -8.78 -8.55 -2.34
C SER A 443 -8.66 -7.57 -3.51
N GLY A 444 -7.66 -6.66 -3.47
CA GLY A 444 -7.43 -5.63 -4.47
C GLY A 444 -8.30 -4.37 -4.32
N TRP A 445 -9.19 -4.31 -3.32
CA TRP A 445 -10.10 -3.18 -3.10
C TRP A 445 -9.56 -2.13 -2.15
N THR A 446 -8.71 -2.50 -1.20
CA THR A 446 -8.12 -1.57 -0.23
C THR A 446 -6.61 -1.49 -0.35
N ARG A 447 -6.04 -0.44 0.22
CA ARG A 447 -4.60 -0.22 0.35
C ARG A 447 -4.32 0.53 1.64
N GLY A 448 -3.59 -0.13 2.56
CA GLY A 448 -3.16 0.48 3.82
C GLY A 448 -4.15 0.27 4.96
N LEU A 449 -3.72 0.72 6.15
CA LEU A 449 -4.33 0.36 7.43
C LEU A 449 -5.80 0.78 7.54
N MET A 450 -6.10 2.06 7.29
CA MET A 450 -7.44 2.59 7.50
C MET A 450 -8.46 1.89 6.61
N MET A 451 -8.23 1.82 5.30
CA MET A 451 -9.21 1.23 4.38
C MET A 451 -9.40 -0.27 4.58
N ALA A 452 -8.34 -0.99 4.97
CA ALA A 452 -8.45 -2.39 5.36
C ALA A 452 -9.29 -2.55 6.62
N SER A 453 -9.10 -1.69 7.62
CA SER A 453 -9.91 -1.67 8.86
C SER A 453 -11.37 -1.32 8.58
N VAL A 454 -11.63 -0.33 7.73
CA VAL A 454 -12.98 0.08 7.28
C VAL A 454 -13.72 -1.10 6.65
N MET A 455 -13.06 -1.79 5.73
CA MET A 455 -13.64 -2.97 5.07
C MET A 455 -13.94 -4.09 6.09
N GLY A 456 -13.06 -4.25 7.09
CA GLY A 456 -13.28 -5.17 8.22
C GLY A 456 -14.50 -4.79 9.07
N VAL A 457 -14.65 -3.50 9.44
CA VAL A 457 -15.82 -2.99 10.17
C VAL A 457 -17.11 -3.28 9.39
N LEU A 458 -17.14 -2.96 8.11
CA LEU A 458 -18.32 -3.19 7.28
C LEU A 458 -18.67 -4.67 7.19
N MET A 459 -17.69 -5.55 7.04
CA MET A 459 -17.91 -7.00 7.06
C MET A 459 -18.40 -7.49 8.43
N GLY A 460 -17.81 -7.00 9.52
CA GLY A 460 -18.24 -7.32 10.88
C GLY A 460 -19.72 -6.98 11.11
N ARG A 461 -20.20 -5.83 10.61
CA ARG A 461 -21.60 -5.42 10.69
C ARG A 461 -22.55 -6.39 9.97
N LYS A 462 -22.09 -7.03 8.89
CA LYS A 462 -22.90 -7.98 8.11
C LYS A 462 -22.94 -9.37 8.71
N LEU A 463 -21.90 -9.74 9.44
CA LEU A 463 -21.77 -11.08 10.03
C LEU A 463 -22.36 -11.20 11.44
N VAL A 464 -22.94 -10.14 11.99
CA VAL A 464 -23.60 -10.19 13.34
C VAL A 464 -24.81 -11.12 13.38
#